data_8764416828fcda086fcc6f7a6aa9df8b
#
_entry.id   8764416828fcda086fcc6f7a6aa9df8b
#
_cell.length_a   1.000
_cell.length_b   1.000
_cell.length_c   1.000
_cell.angle_alpha   90.00
_cell.angle_beta   90.00
_cell.angle_gamma   90.00
#
_symmetry.space_group_name_H-M   'P 1'
#
loop_
_entity.id
_entity.type
_entity.pdbx_description
1 polymer ?
#
loop_
_entity_poly.entity_id
_entity_poly.type
_entity_poly.pdbx_seq_one_letter_code
_entity_poly.pdbx_strand_id
1 'polypeptide(L)'
;ADVLKVGHHGSDSSTSYVWLREVMPEYAVISVGKDNSYGHPTDEVLSRLRDADVQVYRTDLQGDIIAVSDGQSITITTQKNESVQTNPTVQDNIEEAYIGNKNTKKFHRPDCSSLPAEKNRVYLDSREEAVSEGFDPCQRCNP
;
A
#
# COMPACT_ATOMS: atom_id res chain seq x y z
N ALA A 1 -19.13 1.70 14.98
CA ALA A 1 -19.91 0.71 14.23
C ALA A 1 -19.06 -0.56 14.08
N ASP A 2 -19.73 -1.73 14.07
CA ASP A 2 -18.98 -2.98 14.02
C ASP A 2 -18.58 -3.32 12.58
N VAL A 3 -19.47 -3.14 11.61
CA VAL A 3 -19.22 -3.40 10.18
C VAL A 3 -19.47 -2.16 9.36
N LEU A 4 -18.49 -1.80 8.56
CA LEU A 4 -18.54 -0.73 7.58
C LEU A 4 -18.68 -1.29 6.17
N LYS A 5 -19.70 -0.87 5.44
CA LYS A 5 -19.70 -0.98 3.98
C LYS A 5 -18.93 0.21 3.41
N VAL A 6 -17.78 -0.05 2.83
CA VAL A 6 -16.92 1.02 2.25
C VAL A 6 -17.64 1.72 1.11
N GLY A 7 -17.63 3.05 1.13
CA GLY A 7 -18.29 3.89 0.13
C GLY A 7 -17.57 3.84 -1.22
N HIS A 8 -18.31 4.07 -2.28
CA HIS A 8 -17.79 4.26 -3.65
C HIS A 8 -16.76 3.19 -4.08
N HIS A 9 -17.03 1.92 -3.74
CA HIS A 9 -16.20 0.76 -4.07
C HIS A 9 -14.72 0.87 -3.64
N GLY A 10 -14.42 1.72 -2.65
CA GLY A 10 -13.05 1.98 -2.21
C GLY A 10 -12.32 3.05 -3.00
N SER A 11 -13.03 4.03 -3.56
CA SER A 11 -12.44 5.24 -4.12
C SER A 11 -11.73 6.06 -3.04
N ASP A 12 -10.63 6.72 -3.39
CA ASP A 12 -9.89 7.64 -2.53
C ASP A 12 -10.70 8.85 -2.05
N SER A 13 -11.79 9.19 -2.77
CA SER A 13 -12.76 10.21 -2.37
C SER A 13 -13.65 9.81 -1.19
N SER A 14 -13.61 8.55 -0.77
CA SER A 14 -14.40 8.00 0.33
C SER A 14 -13.52 7.63 1.53
N THR A 15 -14.18 7.34 2.66
CA THR A 15 -13.53 6.68 3.80
C THR A 15 -12.30 7.45 4.32
N SER A 16 -12.51 8.74 4.65
CA SER A 16 -11.43 9.59 5.17
C SER A 16 -10.97 9.17 6.57
N TYR A 17 -9.74 9.52 6.95
CA TYR A 17 -9.21 9.26 8.30
C TYR A 17 -10.09 9.86 9.41
N VAL A 18 -10.61 11.08 9.20
CA VAL A 18 -11.48 11.74 10.17
C VAL A 18 -12.75 10.92 10.40
N TRP A 19 -13.35 10.45 9.32
CA TRP A 19 -14.56 9.64 9.37
C TRP A 19 -14.32 8.27 9.99
N LEU A 20 -13.23 7.58 9.63
CA LEU A 20 -12.84 6.30 10.23
C LEU A 20 -12.61 6.40 11.74
N ARG A 21 -11.98 7.49 12.17
CA ARG A 21 -11.74 7.74 13.60
C ARG A 21 -13.05 7.90 14.40
N GLU A 22 -14.06 8.51 13.79
CA GLU A 22 -15.35 8.71 14.45
C GLU A 22 -16.20 7.43 14.45
N VAL A 23 -16.12 6.66 13.36
CA VAL A 23 -16.93 5.43 13.20
C VAL A 23 -16.28 4.23 13.89
N MET A 24 -14.96 4.13 13.89
CA MET A 24 -14.15 3.04 14.46
C MET A 24 -14.73 1.65 14.15
N PRO A 25 -14.83 1.25 12.88
CA PRO A 25 -15.36 -0.06 12.54
C PRO A 25 -14.33 -1.15 12.87
N GLU A 26 -14.81 -2.32 13.29
CA GLU A 26 -13.97 -3.52 13.46
C GLU A 26 -13.72 -4.19 12.09
N TYR A 27 -14.76 -4.24 11.27
CA TYR A 27 -14.73 -4.86 9.94
C TYR A 27 -15.13 -3.86 8.87
N ALA A 28 -14.48 -3.96 7.70
CA ALA A 28 -14.86 -3.21 6.51
C ALA A 28 -15.07 -4.14 5.33
N VAL A 29 -16.17 -3.95 4.61
CA VAL A 29 -16.48 -4.71 3.40
C VAL A 29 -16.45 -3.79 2.20
N ILE A 30 -15.61 -4.13 1.22
CA ILE A 30 -15.50 -3.44 -0.06
C ILE A 30 -16.21 -4.27 -1.12
N SER A 31 -17.32 -3.75 -1.62
CA SER A 31 -18.03 -4.34 -2.76
C SER A 31 -17.46 -3.75 -4.05
N VAL A 32 -16.70 -4.53 -4.78
CA VAL A 32 -15.96 -4.09 -5.97
C VAL A 32 -15.87 -5.23 -6.98
N GLY A 33 -15.92 -4.88 -8.26
CA GLY A 33 -15.78 -5.84 -9.35
C GLY A 33 -14.33 -6.25 -9.58
N LYS A 34 -14.14 -7.53 -9.90
CA LYS A 34 -12.84 -8.02 -10.34
C LYS A 34 -12.47 -7.33 -11.67
N ASP A 35 -11.19 -6.96 -11.79
CA ASP A 35 -10.65 -6.30 -12.99
C ASP A 35 -11.39 -5.01 -13.39
N ASN A 36 -11.93 -4.25 -12.40
CA ASN A 36 -12.57 -2.98 -12.69
C ASN A 36 -11.59 -1.96 -13.29
N SER A 37 -12.08 -1.15 -14.23
CA SER A 37 -11.27 -0.15 -14.93
C SER A 37 -10.96 1.11 -14.13
N TYR A 38 -11.57 1.24 -12.93
CA TYR A 38 -11.41 2.44 -12.08
C TYR A 38 -10.21 2.36 -11.13
N GLY A 39 -9.58 1.17 -11.01
CA GLY A 39 -8.50 0.96 -10.04
C GLY A 39 -8.98 0.94 -8.59
N HIS A 40 -10.22 0.52 -8.35
CA HIS A 40 -10.77 0.38 -7.00
C HIS A 40 -10.61 -1.04 -6.46
N PRO A 41 -10.47 -1.21 -5.14
CA PRO A 41 -10.18 -0.16 -4.16
C PRO A 41 -8.80 0.45 -4.37
N THR A 42 -8.65 1.74 -4.08
CA THR A 42 -7.36 2.42 -4.20
C THR A 42 -6.44 2.03 -3.04
N ASP A 43 -5.13 2.07 -3.27
CA ASP A 43 -4.13 1.80 -2.22
C ASP A 43 -4.27 2.78 -1.06
N GLU A 44 -4.70 4.01 -1.33
CA GLU A 44 -4.93 5.01 -0.31
C GLU A 44 -6.06 4.62 0.66
N VAL A 45 -7.19 4.12 0.16
CA VAL A 45 -8.29 3.64 1.02
C VAL A 45 -7.86 2.41 1.82
N LEU A 46 -7.15 1.47 1.20
CA LEU A 46 -6.62 0.30 1.90
C LEU A 46 -5.65 0.69 3.01
N SER A 47 -4.78 1.68 2.75
CA SER A 47 -3.86 2.21 3.76
C SER A 47 -4.60 2.88 4.92
N ARG A 48 -5.64 3.65 4.65
CA ARG A 48 -6.47 4.28 5.69
C ARG A 48 -7.13 3.24 6.59
N LEU A 49 -7.69 2.18 6.01
CA LEU A 49 -8.32 1.09 6.75
C LEU A 49 -7.30 0.32 7.59
N ARG A 50 -6.12 0.04 7.06
CA ARG A 50 -5.01 -0.58 7.78
C ARG A 50 -4.58 0.28 8.97
N ASP A 51 -4.37 1.58 8.76
CA ASP A 51 -3.91 2.51 9.79
C ASP A 51 -4.96 2.69 10.90
N ALA A 52 -6.23 2.43 10.59
CA ALA A 52 -7.33 2.38 11.56
C ALA A 52 -7.52 1.00 12.21
N ASP A 53 -6.64 0.04 11.92
CA ASP A 53 -6.67 -1.34 12.44
C ASP A 53 -7.97 -2.09 12.11
N VAL A 54 -8.52 -1.83 10.94
CA VAL A 54 -9.78 -2.41 10.46
C VAL A 54 -9.49 -3.68 9.66
N GLN A 55 -10.20 -4.76 9.96
CA GLN A 55 -10.12 -5.98 9.17
C GLN A 55 -10.95 -5.84 7.89
N VAL A 56 -10.30 -5.98 6.72
CA VAL A 56 -10.89 -5.70 5.42
C VAL A 56 -11.28 -6.97 4.67
N TYR A 57 -12.47 -6.94 4.08
CA TYR A 57 -12.98 -7.96 3.16
C TYR A 57 -13.31 -7.33 1.81
N ARG A 58 -13.07 -8.07 0.71
CA ARG A 58 -13.25 -7.58 -0.66
C ARG A 58 -13.96 -8.62 -1.51
N THR A 59 -15.02 -8.22 -2.20
CA THR A 59 -15.78 -9.13 -3.08
C THR A 59 -15.03 -9.56 -4.34
N ASP A 60 -14.11 -8.74 -4.84
CA ASP A 60 -13.29 -9.08 -6.02
C ASP A 60 -12.30 -10.23 -5.77
N LEU A 61 -11.84 -10.37 -4.53
CA LEU A 61 -10.90 -11.43 -4.11
C LEU A 61 -11.61 -12.63 -3.46
N GLN A 62 -12.60 -12.35 -2.61
CA GLN A 62 -13.20 -13.35 -1.71
C GLN A 62 -14.59 -13.83 -2.15
N GLY A 63 -15.13 -13.26 -3.23
CA GLY A 63 -16.48 -13.58 -3.71
C GLY A 63 -17.56 -13.07 -2.76
N ASP A 64 -18.56 -13.90 -2.48
CA ASP A 64 -19.63 -13.51 -1.57
C ASP A 64 -19.12 -13.39 -0.13
N ILE A 65 -19.54 -12.32 0.53
CA ILE A 65 -19.20 -12.03 1.92
C ILE A 65 -20.48 -11.97 2.72
N ILE A 66 -20.58 -12.81 3.74
CA ILE A 66 -21.76 -12.94 4.60
C ILE A 66 -21.36 -12.54 6.01
N ALA A 67 -21.97 -11.49 6.52
CA ALA A 67 -21.83 -11.07 7.91
C ALA A 67 -23.11 -11.45 8.68
N VAL A 68 -22.95 -12.19 9.77
CA VAL A 68 -24.04 -12.61 10.63
C VAL A 68 -23.81 -12.04 12.04
N SER A 69 -24.81 -11.35 12.56
CA SER A 69 -24.80 -10.86 13.94
C SER A 69 -25.88 -11.58 14.77
N ASP A 70 -25.49 -12.00 15.96
CA ASP A 70 -26.41 -12.54 16.98
C ASP A 70 -26.82 -11.50 18.03
N GLY A 71 -26.41 -10.23 17.82
CA GLY A 71 -26.63 -9.12 18.76
C GLY A 71 -25.53 -8.95 19.80
N GLN A 72 -24.56 -9.87 19.88
CA GLN A 72 -23.40 -9.82 20.78
C GLN A 72 -22.08 -9.94 20.01
N SER A 73 -22.06 -10.75 18.95
CA SER A 73 -20.89 -11.01 18.12
C SER A 73 -21.24 -10.97 16.64
N ILE A 74 -20.22 -10.75 15.81
CA ILE A 74 -20.32 -10.76 14.35
C ILE A 74 -19.41 -11.85 13.82
N THR A 75 -19.94 -12.68 12.95
CA THR A 75 -19.20 -13.70 12.23
C THR A 75 -19.22 -13.37 10.75
N ILE A 76 -18.03 -13.27 10.13
CA ILE A 76 -17.89 -13.02 8.69
C ILE A 76 -17.40 -14.28 8.00
N THR A 77 -18.12 -14.70 6.97
CA THR A 77 -17.79 -15.85 6.13
C THR A 77 -17.63 -15.40 4.70
N THR A 78 -16.62 -15.90 4.01
CA THR A 78 -16.32 -15.59 2.61
C THR A 78 -16.42 -16.83 1.75
N GLN A 79 -16.79 -16.65 0.48
CA GLN A 79 -16.89 -17.74 -0.49
C GLN A 79 -15.51 -18.34 -0.81
N LYS A 80 -14.47 -17.50 -0.83
CA LYS A 80 -13.08 -17.89 -1.08
C LYS A 80 -12.20 -17.48 0.08
N ASN A 81 -11.17 -18.28 0.38
CA ASN A 81 -10.23 -18.04 1.48
C ASN A 81 -9.01 -17.21 1.04
N GLU A 82 -9.20 -16.22 0.19
CA GLU A 82 -8.12 -15.31 -0.18
C GLU A 82 -7.92 -14.26 0.92
N SER A 83 -6.66 -13.98 1.24
CA SER A 83 -6.32 -12.91 2.18
C SER A 83 -6.32 -11.56 1.47
N VAL A 84 -6.83 -10.53 2.16
CA VAL A 84 -6.80 -9.15 1.67
C VAL A 84 -5.54 -8.47 2.20
N GLN A 85 -4.70 -8.01 1.30
CA GLN A 85 -3.54 -7.20 1.63
C GLN A 85 -3.97 -5.74 1.73
N THR A 86 -3.88 -5.17 2.91
CA THR A 86 -4.11 -3.75 3.16
C THR A 86 -2.81 -2.97 3.34
N ASN A 87 -1.70 -3.69 3.53
CA ASN A 87 -0.42 -3.04 3.37
C ASN A 87 -0.42 -2.40 1.99
N PRO A 88 0.06 -1.13 1.86
CA PRO A 88 0.36 -0.65 0.54
C PRO A 88 1.07 -1.82 -0.10
N THR A 89 0.59 -2.28 -1.22
CA THR A 89 1.42 -3.12 -2.03
C THR A 89 2.74 -2.38 -2.02
N VAL A 90 3.66 -2.87 -1.20
CA VAL A 90 4.97 -2.95 -1.78
C VAL A 90 4.62 -3.69 -3.06
N GLN A 91 4.25 -2.98 -4.13
CA GLN A 91 4.70 -3.43 -5.42
C GLN A 91 6.07 -3.85 -5.02
N ASP A 92 6.42 -5.13 -5.15
CA ASP A 92 7.81 -5.41 -5.26
C ASP A 92 8.29 -4.27 -6.13
N ASN A 93 8.38 -3.11 -5.46
CA ASN A 93 9.25 -2.10 -5.93
C ASN A 93 10.44 -2.95 -5.96
N ILE A 94 10.61 -3.47 -7.13
CA ILE A 94 11.92 -3.64 -7.57
C ILE A 94 12.56 -2.49 -6.91
N GLU A 95 12.87 -2.76 -5.57
CA GLU A 95 13.83 -2.00 -4.90
C GLU A 95 13.97 -0.66 -5.59
N GLU A 96 13.59 0.45 -4.98
CA GLU A 96 14.28 1.65 -5.35
C GLU A 96 15.73 1.37 -4.96
N ALA A 97 16.35 0.45 -5.70
CA ALA A 97 17.75 0.20 -5.62
C ALA A 97 18.38 1.51 -6.07
N TYR A 98 18.82 2.26 -5.12
CA TYR A 98 19.57 3.46 -5.40
C TYR A 98 20.90 3.03 -6.04
N ILE A 99 21.37 3.81 -6.99
CA ILE A 99 22.62 3.54 -7.69
C ILE A 99 23.67 4.51 -7.18
N GLY A 100 24.57 4.01 -6.35
CA GLY A 100 25.72 4.76 -5.85
C GLY A 100 26.83 4.86 -6.88
N ASN A 101 27.54 5.97 -6.87
CA ASN A 101 28.79 6.15 -7.64
C ASN A 101 29.99 6.01 -6.70
N LYS A 102 30.81 4.99 -6.93
CA LYS A 102 32.00 4.70 -6.12
C LYS A 102 32.98 5.87 -6.07
N ASN A 103 33.08 6.66 -7.13
CA ASN A 103 34.07 7.74 -7.26
C ASN A 103 33.60 9.05 -6.64
N THR A 104 32.33 9.43 -6.87
CA THR A 104 31.77 10.70 -6.39
C THR A 104 31.11 10.59 -5.04
N LYS A 105 30.85 9.35 -4.58
CA LYS A 105 30.08 9.07 -3.36
C LYS A 105 28.68 9.72 -3.37
N LYS A 106 28.04 9.76 -4.52
CA LYS A 106 26.65 10.19 -4.70
C LYS A 106 25.78 9.00 -5.08
N PHE A 107 24.56 8.99 -4.57
CA PHE A 107 23.58 8.00 -4.96
C PHE A 107 22.41 8.63 -5.73
N HIS A 108 21.82 7.86 -6.60
CA HIS A 108 20.85 8.29 -7.61
C HIS A 108 19.65 7.35 -7.61
N ARG A 109 18.50 7.86 -8.06
CA ARG A 109 17.39 7.00 -8.48
C ARG A 109 17.77 6.26 -9.78
N PRO A 110 17.19 5.07 -10.03
CA PRO A 110 17.46 4.30 -11.25
C PRO A 110 17.15 5.04 -12.56
N ASP A 111 16.21 5.99 -12.53
CA ASP A 111 15.79 6.81 -13.65
C ASP A 111 16.57 8.13 -13.80
N CYS A 112 17.60 8.33 -13.00
CA CYS A 112 18.40 9.56 -13.05
C CYS A 112 19.18 9.68 -14.36
N SER A 113 19.11 10.84 -14.99
CA SER A 113 19.87 11.13 -16.24
C SER A 113 21.40 11.21 -16.04
N SER A 114 21.88 11.25 -14.80
CA SER A 114 23.29 11.36 -14.42
C SER A 114 23.86 10.09 -13.79
N LEU A 115 23.34 8.93 -14.17
CA LEU A 115 23.83 7.66 -13.64
C LEU A 115 25.33 7.46 -13.95
N PRO A 116 26.08 6.89 -12.99
CA PRO A 116 27.49 6.56 -13.24
C PRO A 116 27.63 5.43 -14.27
N ALA A 117 28.80 5.33 -14.87
CA ALA A 117 29.14 4.19 -15.73
C ALA A 117 29.02 2.88 -14.92
N GLU A 118 28.61 1.79 -15.57
CA GLU A 118 28.32 0.51 -14.92
C GLU A 118 29.44 0.02 -13.98
N LYS A 119 30.67 0.16 -14.41
CA LYS A 119 31.85 -0.23 -13.62
C LYS A 119 32.00 0.52 -12.28
N ASN A 120 31.35 1.66 -12.14
CA ASN A 120 31.41 2.53 -10.98
C ASN A 120 30.12 2.47 -10.12
N ARG A 121 29.17 1.61 -10.50
CA ARG A 121 27.90 1.48 -9.80
C ARG A 121 28.03 0.63 -8.55
N VAL A 122 27.36 1.08 -7.49
CA VAL A 122 27.04 0.30 -6.30
C VAL A 122 25.52 0.29 -6.19
N TYR A 123 24.93 -0.87 -5.99
CA TYR A 123 23.49 -1.02 -5.77
C TYR A 123 23.22 -0.98 -4.28
N LEU A 124 22.25 -0.14 -3.87
CA LEU A 124 21.89 0.14 -2.48
C LEU A 124 20.39 -0.10 -2.33
N ASP A 125 20.01 -0.87 -1.33
CA ASP A 125 18.62 -1.33 -1.17
C ASP A 125 17.69 -0.26 -0.58
N SER A 126 18.26 0.74 0.10
CA SER A 126 17.50 1.82 0.72
C SER A 126 18.28 3.12 0.77
N ARG A 127 17.54 4.22 0.99
CA ARG A 127 18.14 5.54 1.23
C ARG A 127 18.95 5.56 2.52
N GLU A 128 18.47 4.89 3.55
CA GLU A 128 19.16 4.76 4.84
C GLU A 128 20.49 4.03 4.69
N GLU A 129 20.51 2.97 3.91
CA GLU A 129 21.73 2.24 3.59
C GLU A 129 22.72 3.13 2.83
N ALA A 130 22.25 3.85 1.81
CA ALA A 130 23.10 4.77 1.05
C ALA A 130 23.77 5.80 1.95
N VAL A 131 23.04 6.42 2.86
CA VAL A 131 23.56 7.41 3.81
C VAL A 131 24.52 6.74 4.80
N SER A 132 24.22 5.56 5.30
CA SER A 132 25.09 4.83 6.24
C SER A 132 26.41 4.38 5.61
N GLU A 133 26.41 4.09 4.30
CA GLU A 133 27.61 3.78 3.51
C GLU A 133 28.41 5.02 3.07
N GLY A 134 27.96 6.20 3.46
CA GLY A 134 28.67 7.46 3.22
C GLY A 134 28.39 8.09 1.86
N PHE A 135 27.26 7.73 1.22
CA PHE A 135 26.83 8.35 -0.02
C PHE A 135 25.93 9.57 0.24
N ASP A 136 26.11 10.61 -0.55
CA ASP A 136 25.26 11.80 -0.55
C ASP A 136 24.19 11.71 -1.65
N PRO A 137 23.00 12.27 -1.44
CA PRO A 137 21.95 12.29 -2.46
C PRO A 137 22.37 13.16 -3.65
N CYS A 138 22.08 12.68 -4.85
CA CYS A 138 22.27 13.45 -6.07
C CYS A 138 21.32 14.64 -6.11
N GLN A 139 21.83 15.84 -6.32
CA GLN A 139 21.02 17.07 -6.35
C GLN A 139 20.08 17.15 -7.56
N ARG A 140 20.34 16.37 -8.60
CA ARG A 140 19.55 16.39 -9.85
C ARG A 140 18.28 15.55 -9.74
N CYS A 141 18.36 14.34 -9.21
CA CYS A 141 17.21 13.46 -9.04
C CYS A 141 16.60 13.49 -7.63
N ASN A 142 17.33 14.03 -6.65
CA ASN A 142 16.90 14.14 -5.25
C ASN A 142 16.28 12.83 -4.71
N PRO A 143 17.09 11.76 -4.66
CA PRO A 143 16.65 10.43 -4.24
C PRO A 143 16.28 10.36 -2.76
#